data_c816e090c623284ddb4759ebee95c318
#
_entry.id   c816e090c623284ddb4759ebee95c318
#
_cell.length_a   1.000
_cell.length_b   1.000
_cell.length_c   1.000
_cell.angle_alpha   90.00
_cell.angle_beta   90.00
_cell.angle_gamma   90.00
#
_symmetry.space_group_name_H-M   'P 1'
#
loop_
_entity.id
_entity.type
_entity.pdbx_description
1 polymer ?
#
loop_
_entity_poly.entity_id
_entity_poly.type
_entity_poly.pdbx_seq_one_letter_code
_entity_poly.pdbx_strand_id
1 'polypeptide(L)'
;MGKGRAFFEGSRRLACGAELHPSFTFRSPIARILAVNKGEDPQVSSSTLQSNIALPEKREITTTPRLSDRIFRGVVTGGGLSSLVILGLILIFLAYEGYNTLKAQGIHFFTGSKWAATTGANGHVDFKASHFGIAAMLIGTLICATIAVLIGVPIAVSASIFLTFYAPQAVKKLAVTVIDLMAAFPSILFGLWGYFVLDPIGVYWAKLIHKYFNWIPIFQMPAGPYFDRSPLIAGLILAVMIIPIVTSISREIFAQTPLDRIQAAYALGGTKWAMIKNVAFPYARSGVVGGTMLALGRAMGETVAVYTVLNIVYQINWHILLGAGGNVASMILLQFGDASQEEVKALMAAGLVLFAMTLIVNSIANLIVNRSVKGRS
;
A
#
# COMPACT_ATOMS: atom_id res chain seq x y z
N MET A 1 41.04 0.62 -52.23
CA MET A 1 39.82 0.86 -53.01
C MET A 1 38.76 1.30 -52.03
N GLY A 2 38.28 2.46 -51.91
CA GLY A 2 38.13 3.59 -52.79
C GLY A 2 36.85 4.30 -52.39
N LYS A 3 37.00 5.53 -51.87
CA LYS A 3 36.12 6.67 -52.06
C LYS A 3 34.64 6.49 -51.60
N GLY A 4 34.03 7.37 -50.86
CA GLY A 4 33.93 8.78 -51.01
C GLY A 4 33.42 9.55 -49.82
N ARG A 5 34.01 10.61 -49.71
CA ARG A 5 33.82 11.88 -49.09
C ARG A 5 32.48 12.55 -49.47
N ALA A 6 32.01 13.37 -48.51
CA ALA A 6 31.55 14.72 -48.64
C ALA A 6 30.05 14.97 -48.84
N PHE A 7 29.65 15.93 -48.12
CA PHE A 7 28.61 16.99 -48.28
C PHE A 7 27.66 16.94 -47.07
N PHE A 8 27.53 17.94 -46.23
CA PHE A 8 27.32 19.37 -46.48
C PHE A 8 27.69 20.18 -45.24
N GLU A 9 28.58 21.06 -45.42
CA GLU A 9 28.77 22.28 -44.67
C GLU A 9 27.73 23.31 -45.21
N GLY A 10 27.15 24.10 -44.37
CA GLY A 10 26.31 25.20 -44.78
C GLY A 10 25.16 25.41 -43.81
N SER A 11 25.20 26.33 -43.02
CA SER A 11 25.04 27.70 -43.28
C SER A 11 24.21 28.43 -42.27
N ARG A 12 24.74 29.53 -41.79
CA ARG A 12 24.10 30.84 -41.56
C ARG A 12 23.20 31.00 -40.33
N ARG A 13 23.83 31.63 -39.37
CA ARG A 13 23.40 32.92 -38.75
C ARG A 13 22.18 33.53 -39.43
N LEU A 14 21.08 33.54 -38.73
CA LEU A 14 20.05 34.54 -38.89
C LEU A 14 19.94 35.31 -37.58
N ALA A 15 20.65 36.44 -37.56
CA ALA A 15 20.36 37.53 -36.66
C ALA A 15 19.00 38.08 -37.10
N CYS A 16 17.99 37.95 -36.29
CA CYS A 16 16.76 38.71 -36.42
C CYS A 16 16.73 39.69 -35.26
N GLY A 17 17.11 40.92 -35.53
CA GLY A 17 16.87 42.08 -34.69
C GLY A 17 15.37 42.24 -34.55
N ALA A 18 14.87 42.11 -33.38
CA ALA A 18 13.56 42.60 -32.96
C ALA A 18 13.82 43.89 -32.20
N GLU A 19 13.55 45.00 -32.88
CA GLU A 19 13.48 46.34 -32.29
C GLU A 19 12.54 46.34 -31.11
N LEU A 20 13.10 46.67 -29.95
CA LEU A 20 12.36 46.99 -28.75
C LEU A 20 11.60 48.30 -28.95
N HIS A 21 10.31 48.24 -29.15
CA HIS A 21 9.41 49.36 -29.06
C HIS A 21 9.35 49.88 -27.60
N PRO A 22 9.72 51.14 -27.34
CA PRO A 22 9.70 51.70 -26.00
C PRO A 22 8.34 52.32 -25.71
N SER A 23 7.37 51.54 -25.26
CA SER A 23 6.13 52.09 -24.69
C SER A 23 5.31 51.05 -23.93
N PHE A 24 5.86 50.54 -22.83
CA PHE A 24 5.05 49.99 -21.73
C PHE A 24 5.68 50.40 -20.41
N THR A 25 5.46 51.66 -20.02
CA THR A 25 5.69 52.10 -18.66
C THR A 25 4.56 51.58 -17.80
N PHE A 26 4.84 50.54 -17.02
CA PHE A 26 4.00 50.10 -15.91
C PHE A 26 4.05 51.16 -14.81
N ARG A 27 3.17 52.16 -14.90
CA ARG A 27 2.95 53.13 -13.80
C ARG A 27 2.17 52.39 -12.70
N SER A 28 2.87 51.96 -11.67
CA SER A 28 2.22 51.46 -10.48
C SER A 28 1.35 52.56 -9.84
N PRO A 29 0.15 52.26 -9.35
CA PRO A 29 -0.75 53.22 -8.69
C PRO A 29 -0.14 53.91 -7.47
N ILE A 30 0.90 53.31 -6.90
CA ILE A 30 1.57 53.81 -5.68
C ILE A 30 2.44 55.06 -5.93
N ALA A 31 2.97 55.25 -7.14
CA ALA A 31 3.79 56.40 -7.47
C ALA A 31 2.99 57.73 -7.61
N ARG A 32 1.66 57.66 -7.75
CA ARG A 32 0.78 58.83 -7.81
C ARG A 32 0.39 59.42 -6.45
N ILE A 33 0.57 58.66 -5.39
CA ILE A 33 0.20 59.11 -4.04
C ILE A 33 1.34 59.88 -3.35
N LEU A 34 2.58 59.69 -3.82
CA LEU A 34 3.75 60.37 -3.22
C LEU A 34 4.17 61.65 -3.89
N ALA A 35 3.52 62.06 -5.00
CA ALA A 35 3.88 63.28 -5.75
C ALA A 35 2.97 64.53 -5.49
N VAL A 36 2.00 64.41 -4.59
CA VAL A 36 1.03 65.49 -4.28
C VAL A 36 1.09 65.92 -2.80
N ASN A 37 2.26 66.00 -2.22
CA ASN A 37 2.29 66.67 -0.90
C ASN A 37 3.62 67.38 -0.66
N LYS A 38 3.81 68.51 -1.37
CA LYS A 38 4.69 69.58 -0.93
C LYS A 38 3.92 70.88 -1.10
N GLY A 39 3.23 71.28 -0.03
CA GLY A 39 2.61 72.60 0.09
C GLY A 39 1.17 72.50 0.57
N GLU A 40 0.94 73.05 1.75
CA GLU A 40 -0.35 73.36 2.36
C GLU A 40 -1.02 72.28 3.24
N ASP A 41 -0.94 72.47 4.53
CA ASP A 41 -1.79 71.89 5.55
C ASP A 41 -3.25 72.36 5.42
N PRO A 42 -4.16 71.42 5.08
CA PRO A 42 -5.52 71.52 5.59
C PRO A 42 -5.76 70.37 6.58
N GLN A 43 -6.20 70.70 7.76
CA GLN A 43 -6.76 69.77 8.75
C GLN A 43 -7.81 68.87 8.11
N VAL A 44 -7.39 67.69 7.62
CA VAL A 44 -8.33 66.67 7.16
C VAL A 44 -8.79 65.90 8.38
N SER A 45 -10.01 66.24 8.84
CA SER A 45 -10.72 65.50 9.88
C SER A 45 -10.71 64.01 9.60
N SER A 46 -10.20 63.24 10.58
CA SER A 46 -10.12 61.75 10.53
C SER A 46 -11.46 61.05 10.35
N SER A 47 -12.57 61.77 10.33
CA SER A 47 -13.91 61.23 10.13
C SER A 47 -14.29 61.01 8.65
N THR A 48 -13.55 61.59 7.68
CA THR A 48 -13.91 61.50 6.24
C THR A 48 -13.18 60.36 5.48
N LEU A 49 -12.16 59.74 6.10
CA LEU A 49 -11.42 58.64 5.48
C LEU A 49 -12.01 57.26 5.81
N GLN A 50 -12.96 57.18 6.73
CA GLN A 50 -13.57 55.88 7.12
C GLN A 50 -14.85 55.51 6.37
N SER A 51 -15.42 56.37 5.53
CA SER A 51 -16.72 56.13 4.93
C SER A 51 -16.71 55.52 3.50
N ASN A 52 -15.55 55.29 2.86
CA ASN A 52 -15.51 54.87 1.46
C ASN A 52 -14.70 53.59 1.15
N ILE A 53 -14.31 52.84 2.18
CA ILE A 53 -13.86 51.44 1.95
C ILE A 53 -15.03 50.51 2.23
N ALA A 54 -16.04 50.55 1.39
CA ALA A 54 -17.00 49.46 1.31
C ALA A 54 -16.21 48.23 0.84
N LEU A 55 -15.88 47.35 1.79
CA LEU A 55 -15.35 46.03 1.43
C LEU A 55 -16.37 45.40 0.48
N PRO A 56 -15.94 44.85 -0.70
CA PRO A 56 -16.87 44.24 -1.60
C PRO A 56 -17.63 43.13 -0.84
N GLU A 57 -18.92 43.27 -0.81
CA GLU A 57 -19.85 42.34 -0.17
C GLU A 57 -19.50 40.92 -0.66
N LYS A 58 -19.22 40.02 0.26
CA LYS A 58 -18.82 38.65 -0.01
C LYS A 58 -19.94 38.00 -0.83
N ARG A 59 -19.75 37.95 -2.14
CA ARG A 59 -20.71 37.32 -3.07
C ARG A 59 -20.90 35.88 -2.64
N GLU A 60 -22.01 35.54 -2.05
CA GLU A 60 -22.42 34.16 -1.84
C GLU A 60 -22.70 33.54 -3.20
N ILE A 61 -21.74 32.73 -3.66
CA ILE A 61 -21.92 31.95 -4.89
C ILE A 61 -22.78 30.76 -4.53
N THR A 62 -24.08 30.91 -4.61
CA THR A 62 -25.04 29.81 -4.55
C THR A 62 -24.94 29.02 -5.85
N THR A 63 -24.08 28.02 -5.88
CA THR A 63 -24.02 27.06 -6.98
C THR A 63 -25.14 26.05 -6.81
N THR A 64 -26.28 26.26 -7.48
CA THR A 64 -27.26 25.19 -7.65
C THR A 64 -26.61 24.09 -8.50
N PRO A 65 -26.44 22.84 -7.98
CA PRO A 65 -25.78 21.79 -8.72
C PRO A 65 -26.53 21.49 -10.01
N ARG A 66 -25.85 21.51 -11.14
CA ARG A 66 -26.42 21.19 -12.46
C ARG A 66 -26.96 19.75 -12.46
N LEU A 67 -27.91 19.46 -13.35
CA LEU A 67 -28.51 18.13 -13.47
C LEU A 67 -27.43 17.06 -13.72
N SER A 68 -26.42 17.36 -14.55
CA SER A 68 -25.27 16.51 -14.81
C SER A 68 -24.50 16.17 -13.54
N ASP A 69 -24.28 17.14 -12.64
CA ASP A 69 -23.54 16.94 -11.39
C ASP A 69 -24.34 16.06 -10.41
N ARG A 70 -25.66 16.19 -10.40
CA ARG A 70 -26.54 15.31 -9.60
C ARG A 70 -26.51 13.89 -10.11
N ILE A 71 -26.61 13.69 -11.44
CA ILE A 71 -26.54 12.37 -12.07
C ILE A 71 -25.16 11.75 -11.79
N PHE A 72 -24.08 12.49 -12.06
CA PHE A 72 -22.72 12.02 -11.80
C PHE A 72 -22.50 11.63 -10.34
N ARG A 73 -22.92 12.50 -9.39
CA ARG A 73 -22.86 12.19 -7.97
C ARG A 73 -23.70 10.96 -7.61
N GLY A 74 -24.88 10.81 -8.21
CA GLY A 74 -25.73 9.63 -8.02
C GLY A 74 -25.05 8.35 -8.49
N VAL A 75 -24.46 8.34 -9.68
CA VAL A 75 -23.72 7.20 -10.23
C VAL A 75 -22.52 6.83 -9.38
N VAL A 76 -21.70 7.80 -9.00
CA VAL A 76 -20.50 7.55 -8.15
C VAL A 76 -20.91 7.04 -6.77
N THR A 77 -21.94 7.66 -6.15
CA THR A 77 -22.44 7.20 -4.84
C THR A 77 -23.06 5.81 -4.94
N GLY A 78 -23.84 5.55 -5.99
CA GLY A 78 -24.41 4.24 -6.26
C GLY A 78 -23.35 3.16 -6.46
N GLY A 79 -22.29 3.45 -7.23
CA GLY A 79 -21.14 2.57 -7.39
C GLY A 79 -20.39 2.29 -6.09
N GLY A 80 -20.20 3.31 -5.25
CA GLY A 80 -19.63 3.13 -3.92
C GLY A 80 -20.49 2.28 -2.98
N LEU A 81 -21.81 2.54 -2.97
CA LEU A 81 -22.75 1.76 -2.15
C LEU A 81 -22.87 0.32 -2.64
N SER A 82 -22.89 0.07 -3.96
CA SER A 82 -22.96 -1.30 -4.49
C SER A 82 -21.78 -2.15 -4.06
N SER A 83 -20.57 -1.58 -4.02
CA SER A 83 -19.37 -2.26 -3.51
C SER A 83 -19.52 -2.67 -2.04
N LEU A 84 -20.03 -1.78 -1.18
CA LEU A 84 -20.30 -2.10 0.24
C LEU A 84 -21.40 -3.15 0.40
N VAL A 85 -22.46 -3.08 -0.39
CA VAL A 85 -23.55 -4.06 -0.37
C VAL A 85 -23.05 -5.45 -0.77
N ILE A 86 -22.28 -5.55 -1.86
CA ILE A 86 -21.69 -6.82 -2.31
C ILE A 86 -20.79 -7.41 -1.23
N LEU A 87 -19.90 -6.61 -0.63
CA LEU A 87 -19.01 -7.06 0.44
C LEU A 87 -19.81 -7.53 1.67
N GLY A 88 -20.86 -6.80 2.04
CA GLY A 88 -21.77 -7.18 3.13
C GLY A 88 -22.51 -8.49 2.85
N LEU A 89 -23.00 -8.68 1.62
CA LEU A 89 -23.67 -9.93 1.22
C LEU A 89 -22.72 -11.12 1.25
N ILE A 90 -21.47 -10.96 0.80
CA ILE A 90 -20.45 -12.01 0.88
C ILE A 90 -20.19 -12.38 2.35
N LEU A 91 -20.05 -11.37 3.22
CA LEU A 91 -19.83 -11.60 4.65
C LEU A 91 -21.01 -12.36 5.29
N ILE A 92 -22.24 -11.94 5.00
CA ILE A 92 -23.46 -12.59 5.50
C ILE A 92 -23.53 -14.04 4.99
N PHE A 93 -23.25 -14.27 3.71
CA PHE A 93 -23.23 -15.59 3.10
C PHE A 93 -22.20 -16.52 3.77
N LEU A 94 -20.95 -16.05 3.96
CA LEU A 94 -19.91 -16.80 4.64
C LEU A 94 -20.29 -17.10 6.11
N ALA A 95 -20.90 -16.13 6.78
CA ALA A 95 -21.37 -16.32 8.15
C ALA A 95 -22.52 -17.33 8.24
N TYR A 96 -23.47 -17.31 7.30
CA TYR A 96 -24.60 -18.23 7.24
C TYR A 96 -24.13 -19.67 7.03
N GLU A 97 -23.32 -19.90 6.00
CA GLU A 97 -22.81 -21.24 5.66
C GLU A 97 -21.82 -21.76 6.73
N GLY A 98 -20.94 -20.91 7.24
CA GLY A 98 -19.94 -21.28 8.25
C GLY A 98 -20.51 -21.45 9.67
N TYR A 99 -21.72 -20.97 9.94
CA TYR A 99 -22.29 -20.94 11.30
C TYR A 99 -22.36 -22.32 11.96
N ASN A 100 -22.81 -23.34 11.24
CA ASN A 100 -22.95 -24.70 11.76
C ASN A 100 -21.58 -25.29 12.15
N THR A 101 -20.54 -25.06 11.36
CA THR A 101 -19.19 -25.49 11.66
C THR A 101 -18.64 -24.77 12.89
N LEU A 102 -18.79 -23.45 12.96
CA LEU A 102 -18.33 -22.66 14.10
C LEU A 102 -19.05 -23.05 15.39
N LYS A 103 -20.35 -23.33 15.33
CA LYS A 103 -21.14 -23.80 16.47
C LYS A 103 -20.73 -25.20 16.93
N ALA A 104 -20.45 -26.11 15.99
CA ALA A 104 -20.07 -27.48 16.30
C ALA A 104 -18.65 -27.59 16.89
N GLN A 105 -17.69 -26.87 16.30
CA GLN A 105 -16.28 -26.88 16.70
C GLN A 105 -15.95 -25.89 17.83
N GLY A 106 -16.74 -24.82 17.96
CA GLY A 106 -16.52 -23.79 18.98
C GLY A 106 -15.11 -23.20 18.94
N ILE A 107 -14.46 -23.13 20.12
CA ILE A 107 -13.11 -22.56 20.26
C ILE A 107 -12.04 -23.47 19.63
N HIS A 108 -12.31 -24.76 19.51
CA HIS A 108 -11.38 -25.71 18.87
C HIS A 108 -11.12 -25.40 17.40
N PHE A 109 -12.04 -24.74 16.71
CA PHE A 109 -11.83 -24.26 15.37
C PHE A 109 -10.62 -23.30 15.27
N PHE A 110 -10.45 -22.44 16.26
CA PHE A 110 -9.38 -21.43 16.32
C PHE A 110 -8.08 -21.96 16.94
N THR A 111 -8.16 -22.96 17.82
CA THR A 111 -7.00 -23.45 18.58
C THR A 111 -6.48 -24.80 18.08
N GLY A 112 -7.33 -25.55 17.39
CA GLY A 112 -6.96 -26.83 16.80
C GLY A 112 -6.00 -26.69 15.62
N SER A 113 -5.13 -27.68 15.43
CA SER A 113 -4.17 -27.74 14.32
C SER A 113 -4.36 -28.95 13.41
N LYS A 114 -5.51 -29.63 13.51
CA LYS A 114 -5.81 -30.78 12.67
C LYS A 114 -6.97 -30.47 11.73
N TRP A 115 -6.84 -30.87 10.48
CA TRP A 115 -7.92 -30.81 9.49
C TRP A 115 -8.22 -32.23 9.06
N ALA A 116 -9.29 -32.81 9.59
CA ALA A 116 -9.73 -34.16 9.26
C ALA A 116 -11.26 -34.24 9.31
N ALA A 117 -11.85 -34.58 8.19
CA ALA A 117 -13.26 -34.88 8.10
C ALA A 117 -13.50 -36.34 8.46
N THR A 118 -14.44 -36.62 9.34
CA THR A 118 -14.87 -37.98 9.67
C THR A 118 -16.24 -38.21 9.05
N THR A 119 -16.32 -39.20 8.17
CA THR A 119 -17.59 -39.58 7.55
C THR A 119 -18.35 -40.51 8.48
N GLY A 120 -19.57 -40.14 8.83
CA GLY A 120 -20.47 -40.97 9.62
C GLY A 120 -21.02 -42.18 8.84
N ALA A 121 -21.72 -43.08 9.50
CA ALA A 121 -22.30 -44.27 8.90
C ALA A 121 -23.30 -43.97 7.73
N ASN A 122 -23.79 -42.76 7.66
CA ASN A 122 -24.72 -42.29 6.62
C ASN A 122 -24.03 -41.69 5.39
N GLY A 123 -22.70 -41.79 5.26
CA GLY A 123 -21.93 -41.22 4.14
C GLY A 123 -21.76 -39.70 4.18
N HIS A 124 -22.33 -39.01 5.17
CA HIS A 124 -22.16 -37.56 5.38
C HIS A 124 -21.08 -37.28 6.44
N VAL A 125 -20.42 -36.13 6.32
CA VAL A 125 -19.42 -35.71 7.29
C VAL A 125 -20.12 -35.34 8.62
N ASP A 126 -19.70 -36.00 9.70
CA ASP A 126 -20.17 -35.66 11.05
C ASP A 126 -19.32 -34.53 11.63
N PHE A 127 -19.88 -33.33 11.72
CA PHE A 127 -19.20 -32.15 12.28
C PHE A 127 -18.74 -32.33 13.74
N LYS A 128 -19.39 -33.21 14.53
CA LYS A 128 -19.00 -33.43 15.90
C LYS A 128 -17.82 -34.40 16.04
N ALA A 129 -17.74 -35.38 15.12
CA ALA A 129 -16.63 -36.33 15.07
C ALA A 129 -15.42 -35.80 14.26
N SER A 130 -15.64 -34.78 13.41
CA SER A 130 -14.61 -34.16 12.59
C SER A 130 -13.82 -33.11 13.36
N HIS A 131 -12.56 -32.95 13.01
CA HIS A 131 -11.65 -31.97 13.60
C HIS A 131 -11.25 -30.93 12.55
N PHE A 132 -11.86 -29.75 12.59
CA PHE A 132 -11.56 -28.63 11.70
C PHE A 132 -10.85 -27.52 12.48
N GLY A 133 -9.51 -27.64 12.60
CA GLY A 133 -8.70 -26.64 13.30
C GLY A 133 -7.82 -25.85 12.34
N ILE A 134 -7.84 -24.52 12.44
CA ILE A 134 -7.11 -23.61 11.55
C ILE A 134 -5.99 -22.83 12.24
N ALA A 135 -5.65 -23.15 13.50
CA ALA A 135 -4.63 -22.42 14.27
C ALA A 135 -3.29 -22.30 13.54
N ALA A 136 -2.80 -23.42 13.00
CA ALA A 136 -1.53 -23.43 12.26
C ALA A 136 -1.55 -22.48 11.05
N MET A 137 -2.67 -22.46 10.33
CA MET A 137 -2.85 -21.62 9.14
C MET A 137 -2.99 -20.14 9.49
N LEU A 138 -3.67 -19.82 10.60
CA LEU A 138 -3.78 -18.43 11.08
C LEU A 138 -2.41 -17.88 11.50
N ILE A 139 -1.64 -18.66 12.26
CA ILE A 139 -0.29 -18.28 12.69
C ILE A 139 0.63 -18.12 11.48
N GLY A 140 0.61 -19.07 10.56
CA GLY A 140 1.42 -18.98 9.35
C GLY A 140 1.06 -17.79 8.46
N THR A 141 -0.24 -17.44 8.34
CA THR A 141 -0.69 -16.22 7.65
C THR A 141 -0.07 -14.98 8.29
N LEU A 142 -0.12 -14.87 9.62
CA LEU A 142 0.46 -13.74 10.35
C LEU A 142 1.98 -13.67 10.20
N ILE A 143 2.67 -14.79 10.28
CA ILE A 143 4.13 -14.85 10.13
C ILE A 143 4.54 -14.39 8.73
N CYS A 144 3.96 -14.98 7.68
CA CYS A 144 4.29 -14.61 6.30
C CYS A 144 3.98 -13.13 5.99
N ALA A 145 2.81 -12.64 6.43
CA ALA A 145 2.44 -11.24 6.25
C ALA A 145 3.35 -10.28 7.04
N THR A 146 3.75 -10.65 8.25
CA THR A 146 4.68 -9.86 9.07
C THR A 146 6.05 -9.75 8.40
N ILE A 147 6.60 -10.86 7.91
CA ILE A 147 7.88 -10.88 7.17
C ILE A 147 7.77 -9.99 5.93
N ALA A 148 6.67 -10.14 5.17
CA ALA A 148 6.44 -9.35 3.97
C ALA A 148 6.43 -7.84 4.25
N VAL A 149 5.74 -7.40 5.29
CA VAL A 149 5.64 -5.98 5.66
C VAL A 149 6.95 -5.46 6.23
N LEU A 150 7.61 -6.21 7.11
CA LEU A 150 8.88 -5.78 7.73
C LEU A 150 9.99 -5.58 6.70
N ILE A 151 10.01 -6.37 5.64
CA ILE A 151 11.02 -6.27 4.57
C ILE A 151 10.53 -5.37 3.44
N GLY A 152 9.31 -5.59 2.96
CA GLY A 152 8.78 -4.93 1.77
C GLY A 152 8.51 -3.44 1.97
N VAL A 153 7.92 -3.04 3.11
CA VAL A 153 7.54 -1.64 3.34
C VAL A 153 8.74 -0.69 3.46
N PRO A 154 9.79 -0.99 4.23
CA PRO A 154 10.97 -0.12 4.27
C PRO A 154 11.63 0.06 2.90
N ILE A 155 11.74 -1.01 2.11
CA ILE A 155 12.28 -0.97 0.75
C ILE A 155 11.39 -0.10 -0.15
N ALA A 156 10.08 -0.32 -0.11
CA ALA A 156 9.11 0.41 -0.92
C ALA A 156 9.08 1.91 -0.59
N VAL A 157 9.10 2.28 0.69
CA VAL A 157 9.14 3.67 1.13
C VAL A 157 10.45 4.34 0.73
N SER A 158 11.59 3.64 0.87
CA SER A 158 12.89 4.15 0.42
C SER A 158 12.91 4.37 -1.10
N ALA A 159 12.38 3.41 -1.88
CA ALA A 159 12.24 3.53 -3.32
C ALA A 159 11.33 4.70 -3.71
N SER A 160 10.21 4.90 -3.02
CA SER A 160 9.29 6.01 -3.29
C SER A 160 9.92 7.38 -3.02
N ILE A 161 10.68 7.52 -1.93
CA ILE A 161 11.46 8.73 -1.62
C ILE A 161 12.51 8.99 -2.69
N PHE A 162 13.26 7.96 -3.08
CA PHE A 162 14.25 8.07 -4.15
C PHE A 162 13.61 8.55 -5.45
N LEU A 163 12.54 7.91 -5.90
CA LEU A 163 11.85 8.24 -7.15
C LEU A 163 11.19 9.63 -7.13
N THR A 164 10.75 10.10 -5.97
CA THR A 164 10.09 11.41 -5.87
C THR A 164 11.10 12.54 -5.81
N PHE A 165 12.17 12.41 -5.03
CA PHE A 165 13.04 13.53 -4.70
C PHE A 165 14.45 13.45 -5.31
N TYR A 166 14.95 12.26 -5.65
CA TYR A 166 16.35 12.08 -6.09
C TYR A 166 16.50 11.66 -7.55
N ALA A 167 15.56 10.86 -8.07
CA ALA A 167 15.71 10.25 -9.38
C ALA A 167 15.68 11.30 -10.54
N PRO A 168 16.61 11.26 -11.48
CA PRO A 168 16.53 12.04 -12.70
C PRO A 168 15.33 11.57 -13.55
N GLN A 169 14.79 12.48 -14.39
CA GLN A 169 13.53 12.25 -15.11
C GLN A 169 13.52 10.98 -15.98
N ALA A 170 14.66 10.65 -16.61
CA ALA A 170 14.77 9.44 -17.42
C ALA A 170 14.62 8.17 -16.58
N VAL A 171 15.35 8.08 -15.44
CA VAL A 171 15.27 6.95 -14.51
C VAL A 171 13.89 6.87 -13.87
N LYS A 172 13.32 8.01 -13.49
CA LYS A 172 11.98 8.09 -12.89
C LYS A 172 10.92 7.51 -13.83
N LYS A 173 10.88 7.91 -15.10
CA LYS A 173 9.92 7.40 -16.08
C LYS A 173 10.02 5.87 -16.22
N LEU A 174 11.23 5.37 -16.46
CA LEU A 174 11.47 3.92 -16.62
C LEU A 174 11.06 3.14 -15.36
N ALA A 175 11.56 3.57 -14.20
CA ALA A 175 11.28 2.87 -12.94
C ALA A 175 9.78 2.86 -12.59
N VAL A 176 9.08 3.96 -12.80
CA VAL A 176 7.62 4.04 -12.59
C VAL A 176 6.90 3.04 -13.50
N THR A 177 7.24 3.02 -14.81
CA THR A 177 6.63 2.06 -15.74
C THR A 177 6.88 0.61 -15.31
N VAL A 178 8.10 0.27 -14.88
CA VAL A 178 8.43 -1.08 -14.41
C VAL A 178 7.65 -1.43 -13.14
N ILE A 179 7.57 -0.51 -12.16
CA ILE A 179 6.83 -0.71 -10.91
C ILE A 179 5.34 -0.92 -11.18
N ASP A 180 4.75 -0.11 -12.05
CA ASP A 180 3.33 -0.22 -12.40
C ASP A 180 3.03 -1.51 -13.16
N LEU A 181 3.93 -1.97 -14.03
CA LEU A 181 3.85 -3.29 -14.68
C LEU A 181 3.95 -4.42 -13.67
N MET A 182 4.90 -4.36 -12.73
CA MET A 182 5.02 -5.38 -11.67
C MET A 182 3.79 -5.43 -10.78
N ALA A 183 3.16 -4.30 -10.48
CA ALA A 183 1.92 -4.26 -9.70
C ALA A 183 0.73 -4.95 -10.42
N ALA A 184 0.75 -4.97 -11.77
CA ALA A 184 -0.27 -5.60 -12.61
C ALA A 184 -0.02 -7.10 -12.87
N PHE A 185 1.14 -7.64 -12.49
CA PHE A 185 1.46 -9.04 -12.77
C PHE A 185 0.55 -10.00 -11.98
N PRO A 186 0.08 -11.10 -12.61
CA PRO A 186 -0.62 -12.17 -11.92
C PRO A 186 0.23 -12.76 -10.78
N SER A 187 -0.38 -12.99 -9.63
CA SER A 187 0.34 -13.49 -8.43
C SER A 187 0.99 -14.86 -8.63
N ILE A 188 0.43 -15.69 -9.51
CA ILE A 188 1.00 -17.00 -9.87
C ILE A 188 2.41 -16.87 -10.45
N LEU A 189 2.71 -15.80 -11.21
CA LEU A 189 4.05 -15.59 -11.77
C LEU A 189 5.07 -15.29 -10.66
N PHE A 190 4.69 -14.53 -9.64
CA PHE A 190 5.53 -14.31 -8.46
C PHE A 190 5.76 -15.64 -7.71
N GLY A 191 4.73 -16.47 -7.59
CA GLY A 191 4.85 -17.78 -6.97
C GLY A 191 5.80 -18.71 -7.73
N LEU A 192 5.64 -18.85 -9.04
CA LEU A 192 6.51 -19.67 -9.88
C LEU A 192 7.95 -19.15 -9.88
N TRP A 193 8.14 -17.83 -10.06
CA TRP A 193 9.46 -17.23 -9.97
C TRP A 193 10.08 -17.44 -8.59
N GLY A 194 9.26 -17.32 -7.55
CA GLY A 194 9.66 -17.57 -6.18
C GLY A 194 10.13 -19.00 -5.96
N TYR A 195 9.40 -19.97 -6.46
CA TYR A 195 9.75 -21.37 -6.35
C TYR A 195 11.02 -21.74 -7.11
N PHE A 196 11.17 -21.30 -8.37
CA PHE A 196 12.32 -21.69 -9.19
C PHE A 196 13.57 -20.86 -8.94
N VAL A 197 13.43 -19.58 -8.56
CA VAL A 197 14.56 -18.66 -8.47
C VAL A 197 14.84 -18.25 -7.02
N LEU A 198 13.81 -17.83 -6.27
CA LEU A 198 14.03 -17.30 -4.93
C LEU A 198 14.20 -18.39 -3.88
N ASP A 199 13.52 -19.55 -4.01
CA ASP A 199 13.63 -20.64 -3.02
C ASP A 199 15.07 -21.17 -2.90
N PRO A 200 15.80 -21.52 -3.97
CA PRO A 200 17.20 -21.94 -3.86
C PRO A 200 18.11 -20.88 -3.20
N ILE A 201 17.90 -19.61 -3.54
CA ILE A 201 18.63 -18.47 -2.96
C ILE A 201 18.24 -18.30 -1.49
N GLY A 202 16.95 -18.39 -1.20
CA GLY A 202 16.39 -18.29 0.16
C GLY A 202 16.90 -19.38 1.07
N VAL A 203 17.01 -20.60 0.59
CA VAL A 203 17.60 -21.74 1.32
C VAL A 203 19.06 -21.45 1.70
N TYR A 204 19.86 -20.87 0.81
CA TYR A 204 21.24 -20.49 1.12
C TYR A 204 21.26 -19.47 2.28
N TRP A 205 20.45 -18.42 2.21
CA TRP A 205 20.37 -17.42 3.26
C TRP A 205 19.78 -17.98 4.56
N ALA A 206 18.78 -18.86 4.49
CA ALA A 206 18.18 -19.51 5.65
C ALA A 206 19.21 -20.35 6.41
N LYS A 207 20.06 -21.12 5.70
CA LYS A 207 21.19 -21.86 6.28
C LYS A 207 22.18 -20.93 6.98
N LEU A 208 22.50 -19.80 6.35
CA LEU A 208 23.42 -18.81 6.91
C LEU A 208 22.83 -18.17 8.18
N ILE A 209 21.55 -17.78 8.14
CA ILE A 209 20.83 -17.23 9.31
C ILE A 209 20.80 -18.27 10.44
N HIS A 210 20.46 -19.51 10.15
CA HIS A 210 20.48 -20.58 11.15
C HIS A 210 21.87 -20.75 11.77
N LYS A 211 22.93 -20.75 10.96
CA LYS A 211 24.30 -20.93 11.44
C LYS A 211 24.74 -19.84 12.43
N TYR A 212 24.36 -18.56 12.18
CA TYR A 212 24.84 -17.44 13.00
C TYR A 212 23.84 -16.99 14.06
N PHE A 213 22.54 -17.25 13.88
CA PHE A 213 21.46 -16.74 14.74
C PHE A 213 20.64 -17.86 15.39
N ASN A 214 21.17 -19.09 15.47
CA ASN A 214 20.48 -20.23 16.08
C ASN A 214 20.16 -20.06 17.59
N TRP A 215 20.78 -19.09 18.26
CA TRP A 215 20.47 -18.73 19.63
C TRP A 215 19.08 -18.06 19.79
N ILE A 216 18.49 -17.54 18.70
CA ILE A 216 17.16 -16.96 18.68
C ILE A 216 16.15 -18.07 18.38
N PRO A 217 15.11 -18.29 19.24
CA PRO A 217 14.17 -19.40 19.08
C PRO A 217 13.48 -19.47 17.70
N ILE A 218 13.18 -18.33 17.08
CA ILE A 218 12.52 -18.24 15.76
C ILE A 218 13.39 -18.83 14.63
N PHE A 219 14.72 -18.81 14.78
CA PHE A 219 15.67 -19.30 13.79
C PHE A 219 16.21 -20.71 14.10
N GLN A 220 15.71 -21.35 15.16
CA GLN A 220 16.05 -22.73 15.48
C GLN A 220 15.40 -23.71 14.52
N MET A 221 16.03 -24.87 14.35
CA MET A 221 15.54 -25.98 13.53
C MET A 221 15.41 -27.23 14.40
N PRO A 222 14.21 -27.51 14.94
CA PRO A 222 14.05 -28.63 15.89
C PRO A 222 14.04 -30.01 15.22
N ALA A 223 13.77 -30.10 13.90
CA ALA A 223 13.66 -31.38 13.21
C ALA A 223 14.16 -31.25 11.78
N GLY A 224 15.30 -31.88 11.47
CA GLY A 224 15.82 -32.03 10.12
C GLY A 224 16.12 -30.74 9.34
N PRO A 225 17.05 -30.71 8.41
CA PRO A 225 17.47 -29.49 7.71
C PRO A 225 16.60 -29.18 6.48
N TYR A 226 15.31 -29.17 6.60
CA TYR A 226 14.39 -28.77 5.51
C TYR A 226 14.17 -27.27 5.52
N PHE A 227 15.01 -26.52 4.83
CA PHE A 227 14.95 -25.07 4.70
C PHE A 227 14.12 -24.60 3.52
N ASP A 228 13.86 -25.47 2.56
CA ASP A 228 13.04 -25.20 1.39
C ASP A 228 11.58 -24.96 1.75
N ARG A 229 10.90 -24.16 0.95
CA ARG A 229 9.47 -23.88 1.09
C ARG A 229 9.07 -23.42 2.51
N SER A 230 9.90 -22.58 3.11
CA SER A 230 9.72 -22.09 4.47
C SER A 230 8.88 -20.81 4.53
N PRO A 231 8.30 -20.46 5.70
CA PRO A 231 7.60 -19.20 5.90
C PRO A 231 8.45 -17.97 5.61
N LEU A 232 9.78 -18.04 5.81
CA LEU A 232 10.69 -16.96 5.43
C LEU A 232 10.67 -16.71 3.93
N ILE A 233 10.78 -17.77 3.12
CA ILE A 233 10.80 -17.68 1.66
C ILE A 233 9.45 -17.19 1.14
N ALA A 234 8.35 -17.73 1.66
CA ALA A 234 7.01 -17.26 1.33
C ALA A 234 6.83 -15.76 1.66
N GLY A 235 7.29 -15.33 2.84
CA GLY A 235 7.27 -13.93 3.25
C GLY A 235 8.12 -13.02 2.37
N LEU A 236 9.28 -13.50 1.88
CA LEU A 236 10.12 -12.75 0.93
C LEU A 236 9.43 -12.56 -0.42
N ILE A 237 8.74 -13.60 -0.93
CA ILE A 237 7.99 -13.49 -2.18
C ILE A 237 6.84 -12.50 -2.03
N LEU A 238 6.11 -12.57 -0.92
CA LEU A 238 5.09 -11.59 -0.59
C LEU A 238 5.67 -10.18 -0.48
N ALA A 239 6.87 -10.03 0.10
CA ALA A 239 7.55 -8.73 0.16
C ALA A 239 7.81 -8.17 -1.24
N VAL A 240 8.37 -8.97 -2.17
CA VAL A 240 8.59 -8.56 -3.56
C VAL A 240 7.28 -8.15 -4.23
N MET A 241 6.19 -8.86 -3.96
CA MET A 241 4.87 -8.58 -4.53
C MET A 241 4.25 -7.28 -4.00
N ILE A 242 4.45 -6.94 -2.72
CA ILE A 242 3.87 -5.72 -2.13
C ILE A 242 4.72 -4.47 -2.38
N ILE A 243 6.03 -4.61 -2.64
CA ILE A 243 6.93 -3.48 -2.92
C ILE A 243 6.39 -2.56 -4.01
N PRO A 244 5.98 -3.03 -5.20
CA PRO A 244 5.47 -2.15 -6.25
C PRO A 244 4.24 -1.35 -5.81
N ILE A 245 3.31 -1.99 -5.11
CA ILE A 245 2.06 -1.39 -4.65
C ILE A 245 2.33 -0.27 -3.65
N VAL A 246 3.11 -0.57 -2.60
CA VAL A 246 3.46 0.42 -1.57
C VAL A 246 4.29 1.55 -2.17
N THR A 247 5.21 1.24 -3.09
CA THR A 247 6.04 2.25 -3.76
C THR A 247 5.19 3.20 -4.59
N SER A 248 4.25 2.69 -5.39
CA SER A 248 3.39 3.51 -6.24
C SER A 248 2.51 4.43 -5.40
N ILE A 249 1.83 3.92 -4.37
CA ILE A 249 0.99 4.72 -3.48
C ILE A 249 1.83 5.75 -2.71
N SER A 250 2.93 5.33 -2.11
CA SER A 250 3.78 6.24 -1.33
C SER A 250 4.39 7.34 -2.18
N ARG A 251 4.82 7.03 -3.41
CA ARG A 251 5.34 8.01 -4.38
C ARG A 251 4.29 9.07 -4.72
N GLU A 252 3.05 8.66 -4.97
CA GLU A 252 1.96 9.57 -5.27
C GLU A 252 1.72 10.55 -4.13
N ILE A 253 1.70 10.05 -2.89
CA ILE A 253 1.47 10.88 -1.71
C ILE A 253 2.65 11.81 -1.41
N PHE A 254 3.90 11.35 -1.58
CA PHE A 254 5.07 12.23 -1.48
C PHE A 254 5.05 13.34 -2.52
N ALA A 255 4.57 13.06 -3.75
CA ALA A 255 4.45 14.06 -4.81
C ALA A 255 3.40 15.14 -4.51
N GLN A 256 2.43 14.87 -3.64
CA GLN A 256 1.41 15.84 -3.19
C GLN A 256 1.90 16.77 -2.09
N THR A 257 3.15 16.65 -1.64
CA THR A 257 3.70 17.56 -0.62
C THR A 257 3.69 19.01 -1.14
N PRO A 258 3.05 19.97 -0.41
CA PRO A 258 2.92 21.35 -0.87
C PRO A 258 4.28 22.01 -1.12
N LEU A 259 4.44 22.63 -2.30
CA LEU A 259 5.69 23.28 -2.70
C LEU A 259 6.10 24.39 -1.74
N ASP A 260 5.14 25.16 -1.21
CA ASP A 260 5.40 26.23 -0.25
C ASP A 260 6.12 25.72 1.01
N ARG A 261 5.73 24.54 1.51
CA ARG A 261 6.39 23.92 2.66
C ARG A 261 7.80 23.44 2.33
N ILE A 262 7.98 22.91 1.12
CA ILE A 262 9.30 22.48 0.62
C ILE A 262 10.22 23.69 0.49
N GLN A 263 9.75 24.79 -0.12
CA GLN A 263 10.51 26.03 -0.28
C GLN A 263 10.84 26.69 1.06
N ALA A 264 9.89 26.71 2.00
CA ALA A 264 10.13 27.21 3.35
C ALA A 264 11.25 26.44 4.07
N ALA A 265 11.30 25.11 3.93
CA ALA A 265 12.38 24.30 4.51
C ALA A 265 13.77 24.67 3.93
N TYR A 266 13.85 24.95 2.63
CA TYR A 266 15.08 25.40 2.00
C TYR A 266 15.44 26.84 2.37
N ALA A 267 14.46 27.75 2.50
CA ALA A 267 14.68 29.12 2.93
C ALA A 267 15.28 29.23 4.34
N LEU A 268 14.96 28.24 5.21
CA LEU A 268 15.56 28.11 6.53
C LEU A 268 16.96 27.44 6.52
N GLY A 269 17.57 27.25 5.34
CA GLY A 269 18.88 26.64 5.19
C GLY A 269 18.88 25.09 5.32
N GLY A 270 17.72 24.45 5.24
CA GLY A 270 17.60 23.01 5.35
C GLY A 270 18.20 22.26 4.16
N THR A 271 18.88 21.15 4.43
CA THR A 271 19.33 20.22 3.39
C THR A 271 18.14 19.43 2.81
N LYS A 272 18.33 18.80 1.65
CA LYS A 272 17.32 17.94 1.02
C LYS A 272 16.83 16.84 1.96
N TRP A 273 17.74 16.22 2.71
CA TRP A 273 17.39 15.22 3.72
C TRP A 273 16.57 15.82 4.87
N ALA A 274 16.95 16.99 5.36
CA ALA A 274 16.21 17.70 6.41
C ALA A 274 14.77 18.02 5.95
N MET A 275 14.60 18.49 4.71
CA MET A 275 13.29 18.72 4.11
C MET A 275 12.46 17.44 4.03
N ILE A 276 13.04 16.32 3.56
CA ILE A 276 12.33 15.04 3.48
C ILE A 276 11.90 14.58 4.87
N LYS A 277 12.81 14.57 5.85
CA LYS A 277 12.56 14.08 7.20
C LYS A 277 11.54 14.93 7.98
N ASN A 278 11.63 16.26 7.86
CA ASN A 278 10.87 17.17 8.70
C ASN A 278 9.59 17.72 8.02
N VAL A 279 9.49 17.66 6.68
CA VAL A 279 8.35 18.18 5.93
C VAL A 279 7.64 17.09 5.13
N ALA A 280 8.34 16.46 4.19
CA ALA A 280 7.69 15.51 3.26
C ALA A 280 7.22 14.24 3.96
N PHE A 281 8.04 13.62 4.80
CA PHE A 281 7.69 12.38 5.49
C PHE A 281 6.54 12.56 6.51
N PRO A 282 6.54 13.58 7.38
CA PRO A 282 5.39 13.85 8.26
C PRO A 282 4.09 14.12 7.49
N TYR A 283 4.17 14.83 6.36
CA TYR A 283 3.01 15.09 5.51
C TYR A 283 2.48 13.78 4.89
N ALA A 284 3.35 12.96 4.32
CA ALA A 284 2.99 11.74 3.62
C ALA A 284 2.63 10.56 4.54
N ARG A 285 2.92 10.63 5.83
CA ARG A 285 2.86 9.51 6.78
C ARG A 285 1.53 8.79 6.79
N SER A 286 0.41 9.52 6.84
CA SER A 286 -0.93 8.92 6.85
C SER A 286 -1.22 8.10 5.60
N GLY A 287 -0.80 8.59 4.45
CA GLY A 287 -0.99 7.90 3.19
C GLY A 287 -0.04 6.72 2.98
N VAL A 288 1.22 6.83 3.41
CA VAL A 288 2.17 5.70 3.41
C VAL A 288 1.62 4.56 4.26
N VAL A 289 1.03 4.89 5.42
CA VAL A 289 0.37 3.89 6.26
C VAL A 289 -0.84 3.29 5.57
N GLY A 290 -1.69 4.09 4.93
CA GLY A 290 -2.82 3.59 4.15
C GLY A 290 -2.38 2.61 3.04
N GLY A 291 -1.31 2.95 2.31
CA GLY A 291 -0.68 2.06 1.33
C GLY A 291 -0.15 0.76 1.95
N THR A 292 0.45 0.86 3.14
CA THR A 292 0.94 -0.32 3.89
C THR A 292 -0.22 -1.22 4.33
N MET A 293 -1.35 -0.65 4.80
CA MET A 293 -2.53 -1.42 5.17
C MET A 293 -3.14 -2.17 3.97
N LEU A 294 -3.21 -1.51 2.81
CA LEU A 294 -3.65 -2.16 1.58
C LEU A 294 -2.73 -3.34 1.21
N ALA A 295 -1.43 -3.14 1.31
CA ALA A 295 -0.44 -4.17 1.04
C ALA A 295 -0.51 -5.33 2.05
N LEU A 296 -0.72 -5.03 3.34
CA LEU A 296 -0.91 -6.03 4.39
C LEU A 296 -2.15 -6.88 4.13
N GLY A 297 -3.28 -6.25 3.81
CA GLY A 297 -4.51 -6.97 3.44
C GLY A 297 -4.30 -7.92 2.26
N ARG A 298 -3.56 -7.46 1.23
CA ARG A 298 -3.18 -8.30 0.08
C ARG A 298 -2.28 -9.46 0.51
N ALA A 299 -1.24 -9.23 1.30
CA ALA A 299 -0.31 -10.26 1.74
C ALA A 299 -1.00 -11.35 2.60
N MET A 300 -1.96 -10.97 3.44
CA MET A 300 -2.74 -11.91 4.26
C MET A 300 -3.72 -12.75 3.42
N GLY A 301 -4.28 -12.17 2.37
CA GLY A 301 -5.22 -12.84 1.46
C GLY A 301 -4.56 -13.56 0.29
N GLU A 302 -3.23 -13.55 0.17
CA GLU A 302 -2.56 -14.16 -0.97
C GLU A 302 -2.69 -15.68 -0.94
N THR A 303 -3.17 -16.23 -2.05
CA THR A 303 -3.54 -17.64 -2.17
C THR A 303 -2.53 -18.40 -3.01
N VAL A 304 -2.42 -18.04 -4.30
CA VAL A 304 -1.72 -18.84 -5.30
C VAL A 304 -0.20 -18.76 -5.14
N ALA A 305 0.35 -17.55 -4.92
CA ALA A 305 1.79 -17.41 -4.76
C ALA A 305 2.29 -18.16 -3.53
N VAL A 306 1.54 -18.10 -2.42
CA VAL A 306 1.92 -18.83 -1.19
C VAL A 306 1.75 -20.34 -1.37
N TYR A 307 0.67 -20.79 -2.03
CA TYR A 307 0.45 -22.21 -2.31
C TYR A 307 1.60 -22.84 -3.11
N THR A 308 2.16 -22.12 -4.08
CA THR A 308 3.25 -22.65 -4.91
C THR A 308 4.58 -22.78 -4.14
N VAL A 309 4.77 -21.98 -3.10
CA VAL A 309 6.08 -21.83 -2.44
C VAL A 309 6.09 -22.38 -1.01
N LEU A 310 4.95 -22.46 -0.32
CA LEU A 310 4.89 -22.91 1.05
C LEU A 310 4.46 -24.38 1.12
N ASN A 311 5.18 -25.18 1.91
CA ASN A 311 4.75 -26.54 2.22
C ASN A 311 3.66 -26.50 3.29
N ILE A 312 2.41 -26.82 2.90
CA ILE A 312 1.25 -26.71 3.78
C ILE A 312 1.23 -27.91 4.75
N VAL A 313 1.47 -27.60 6.02
CA VAL A 313 1.48 -28.59 7.12
C VAL A 313 0.58 -28.08 8.25
N TYR A 314 -0.33 -28.95 8.73
CA TYR A 314 -1.29 -28.61 9.80
C TYR A 314 -0.67 -28.70 11.20
N GLN A 315 0.56 -28.19 11.36
CA GLN A 315 1.24 -28.07 12.65
C GLN A 315 1.62 -26.64 12.91
N ILE A 316 1.44 -26.20 14.16
CA ILE A 316 1.86 -24.84 14.57
C ILE A 316 3.38 -24.78 14.51
N ASN A 317 3.88 -23.95 13.61
CA ASN A 317 5.30 -23.73 13.41
C ASN A 317 5.68 -22.28 13.71
N TRP A 318 6.50 -22.08 14.74
CA TRP A 318 7.07 -20.78 15.10
C TRP A 318 8.45 -20.56 14.47
N HIS A 319 9.04 -21.60 13.90
CA HIS A 319 10.36 -21.57 13.28
C HIS A 319 10.25 -21.14 11.83
N ILE A 320 10.58 -19.89 11.54
CA ILE A 320 10.38 -19.31 10.19
C ILE A 320 11.28 -19.89 9.11
N LEU A 321 12.36 -20.58 9.51
CA LEU A 321 13.31 -21.24 8.60
C LEU A 321 12.90 -22.67 8.25
N LEU A 322 12.01 -23.29 9.02
CA LEU A 322 11.58 -24.67 8.79
C LEU A 322 10.62 -24.74 7.61
N GLY A 323 10.87 -25.65 6.68
CA GLY A 323 10.04 -25.93 5.50
C GLY A 323 8.69 -26.55 5.84
N ALA A 324 7.97 -25.96 6.78
CA ALA A 324 6.64 -26.37 7.22
C ALA A 324 5.85 -25.12 7.60
N GLY A 325 4.65 -24.99 7.12
CA GLY A 325 3.79 -23.86 7.43
C GLY A 325 2.50 -23.93 6.63
N GLY A 326 1.78 -22.82 6.55
CA GLY A 326 0.58 -22.71 5.76
C GLY A 326 -0.05 -21.34 5.94
N ASN A 327 -0.90 -20.95 5.03
CA ASN A 327 -1.81 -19.83 5.25
C ASN A 327 -3.26 -20.28 4.98
N VAL A 328 -4.21 -19.56 5.55
CA VAL A 328 -5.64 -19.89 5.45
C VAL A 328 -6.10 -19.89 4.00
N ALA A 329 -5.69 -18.90 3.21
CA ALA A 329 -6.12 -18.77 1.83
C ALA A 329 -5.61 -19.93 0.95
N SER A 330 -4.34 -20.33 1.12
CA SER A 330 -3.78 -21.49 0.38
C SER A 330 -4.37 -22.81 0.85
N MET A 331 -4.70 -22.96 2.13
CA MET A 331 -5.42 -24.12 2.65
C MET A 331 -6.80 -24.25 1.99
N ILE A 332 -7.56 -23.16 1.90
CA ILE A 332 -8.87 -23.14 1.22
C ILE A 332 -8.70 -23.61 -0.23
N LEU A 333 -7.71 -23.06 -0.95
CA LEU A 333 -7.44 -23.47 -2.34
C LEU A 333 -7.12 -24.97 -2.45
N LEU A 334 -6.27 -25.48 -1.57
CA LEU A 334 -5.83 -26.88 -1.60
C LEU A 334 -6.99 -27.84 -1.34
N GLN A 335 -7.83 -27.53 -0.35
CA GLN A 335 -8.90 -28.44 0.08
C GLN A 335 -10.16 -28.32 -0.76
N PHE A 336 -10.40 -27.19 -1.41
CA PHE A 336 -11.67 -26.91 -2.10
C PHE A 336 -12.00 -27.90 -3.21
N GLY A 337 -10.98 -28.41 -3.93
CA GLY A 337 -11.17 -29.32 -5.06
C GLY A 337 -11.72 -30.69 -4.68
N ASP A 338 -11.35 -31.18 -3.50
CA ASP A 338 -11.69 -32.52 -3.03
C ASP A 338 -12.71 -32.51 -1.85
N ALA A 339 -13.17 -31.29 -1.46
CA ALA A 339 -14.05 -31.12 -0.32
C ALA A 339 -15.48 -31.60 -0.58
N SER A 340 -16.04 -32.34 0.38
CA SER A 340 -17.49 -32.60 0.43
C SER A 340 -18.27 -31.31 0.72
N GLN A 341 -19.60 -31.33 0.54
CA GLN A 341 -20.44 -30.15 0.81
C GLN A 341 -20.28 -29.61 2.24
N GLU A 342 -20.14 -30.52 3.20
CA GLU A 342 -19.97 -30.15 4.60
C GLU A 342 -18.56 -29.58 4.86
N GLU A 343 -17.52 -30.10 4.21
CA GLU A 343 -16.17 -29.54 4.29
C GLU A 343 -16.10 -28.16 3.66
N VAL A 344 -16.82 -27.92 2.54
CA VAL A 344 -16.93 -26.60 1.95
C VAL A 344 -17.49 -25.57 2.95
N LYS A 345 -18.47 -25.95 3.79
CA LYS A 345 -18.97 -25.09 4.86
C LYS A 345 -17.90 -24.77 5.90
N ALA A 346 -17.04 -25.75 6.23
CA ALA A 346 -15.89 -25.51 7.10
C ALA A 346 -14.84 -24.59 6.46
N LEU A 347 -14.60 -24.70 5.15
CA LEU A 347 -13.73 -23.80 4.41
C LEU A 347 -14.31 -22.37 4.33
N MET A 348 -15.64 -22.23 4.22
CA MET A 348 -16.31 -20.92 4.29
C MET A 348 -16.17 -20.30 5.67
N ALA A 349 -16.27 -21.10 6.76
CA ALA A 349 -15.96 -20.65 8.11
C ALA A 349 -14.51 -20.16 8.24
N ALA A 350 -13.55 -20.89 7.65
CA ALA A 350 -12.14 -20.46 7.64
C ALA A 350 -11.94 -19.14 6.86
N GLY A 351 -12.65 -18.95 5.74
CA GLY A 351 -12.66 -17.69 4.99
C GLY A 351 -13.23 -16.52 5.82
N LEU A 352 -14.32 -16.75 6.55
CA LEU A 352 -14.89 -15.75 7.47
C LEU A 352 -13.90 -15.34 8.56
N VAL A 353 -13.19 -16.32 9.16
CA VAL A 353 -12.17 -16.06 10.18
C VAL A 353 -10.98 -15.28 9.59
N LEU A 354 -10.53 -15.63 8.39
CA LEU A 354 -9.47 -14.88 7.70
C LEU A 354 -9.90 -13.43 7.45
N PHE A 355 -11.14 -13.21 7.02
CA PHE A 355 -11.69 -11.87 6.83
C PHE A 355 -11.69 -11.08 8.15
N ALA A 356 -12.21 -11.67 9.23
CA ALA A 356 -12.22 -11.05 10.55
C ALA A 356 -10.80 -10.75 11.06
N MET A 357 -9.86 -11.68 10.90
CA MET A 357 -8.45 -11.50 11.26
C MET A 357 -7.83 -10.34 10.49
N THR A 358 -8.08 -10.23 9.19
CA THR A 358 -7.56 -9.14 8.36
C THR A 358 -8.12 -7.79 8.82
N LEU A 359 -9.40 -7.70 9.15
CA LEU A 359 -10.00 -6.49 9.72
C LEU A 359 -9.39 -6.10 11.06
N ILE A 360 -9.20 -7.07 11.94
CA ILE A 360 -8.61 -6.86 13.28
C ILE A 360 -7.18 -6.33 13.13
N VAL A 361 -6.35 -7.01 12.33
CA VAL A 361 -4.94 -6.62 12.13
C VAL A 361 -4.84 -5.23 11.50
N ASN A 362 -5.63 -4.93 10.48
CA ASN A 362 -5.68 -3.59 9.88
C ASN A 362 -6.17 -2.52 10.86
N SER A 363 -7.16 -2.85 11.71
CA SER A 363 -7.66 -1.92 12.73
C SER A 363 -6.61 -1.63 13.80
N ILE A 364 -5.91 -2.66 14.29
CA ILE A 364 -4.81 -2.51 15.26
C ILE A 364 -3.69 -1.66 14.66
N ALA A 365 -3.28 -1.94 13.43
CA ALA A 365 -2.24 -1.18 12.76
C ALA A 365 -2.63 0.30 12.58
N ASN A 366 -3.88 0.59 12.21
CA ASN A 366 -4.40 1.97 12.14
C ASN A 366 -4.40 2.66 13.51
N LEU A 367 -4.78 1.95 14.58
CA LEU A 367 -4.76 2.52 15.94
C LEU A 367 -3.36 2.89 16.39
N ILE A 368 -2.36 2.02 16.13
CA ILE A 368 -0.95 2.28 16.46
C ILE A 368 -0.46 3.54 15.76
N VAL A 369 -0.75 3.67 14.48
CA VAL A 369 -0.31 4.82 13.69
C VAL A 369 -1.01 6.11 14.14
N ASN A 370 -2.31 6.09 14.33
CA ASN A 370 -3.06 7.26 14.77
C ASN A 370 -2.61 7.77 16.14
N ARG A 371 -2.28 6.89 17.08
CA ARG A 371 -1.69 7.26 18.37
C ARG A 371 -0.32 7.90 18.22
N SER A 372 0.52 7.36 17.34
CA SER A 372 1.84 7.92 17.05
C SER A 372 1.78 9.29 16.35
N VAL A 373 0.64 9.64 15.72
CA VAL A 373 0.39 10.97 15.13
C VAL A 373 -0.02 11.99 16.18
N LYS A 374 -0.96 11.63 17.07
CA LYS A 374 -1.50 12.54 18.11
C LYS A 374 -0.48 12.92 19.20
N GLY A 375 0.52 12.10 19.45
CA GLY A 375 1.55 12.37 20.47
C GLY A 375 2.63 13.38 20.07
N ARG A 376 2.55 13.99 18.87
CA ARG A 376 3.53 14.95 18.33
C ARG A 376 2.90 16.26 17.83
N SER A 377 1.61 16.45 17.99
CA SER A 377 0.89 17.72 17.89
C SER A 377 0.70 18.29 19.31
#